data_ea9f885f908bbe48564530f0b7903077
#
_entry.id   ea9f885f908bbe48564530f0b7903077
#
_cell.length_a   1.000
_cell.length_b   1.000
_cell.length_c   1.000
_cell.angle_alpha   90.00
_cell.angle_beta   90.00
_cell.angle_gamma   90.00
#
_symmetry.space_group_name_H-M   'P 1'
#
loop_
_entity.id
_entity.type
_entity.pdbx_description
1 polymer ?
#
loop_
_entity_poly.entity_id
_entity_poly.type
_entity_poly.pdbx_seq_one_letter_code
_entity_poly.pdbx_strand_id
1 'polypeptide(L)' 'MVEGLTNSINKVLIEKGIKQIWLAEKLGKRFTIVNSYVRNRRQPSLELLFYIAQSLQVNSKDLMNSPNE' A
#
# COMPACT_ATOMS: atom_id res chain seq x y z
N MET A 1 -1.62 20.66 10.91
CA MET A 1 -0.91 20.52 9.75
C MET A 1 -1.32 19.30 8.96
N VAL A 2 -1.43 19.38 7.72
CA VAL A 2 -1.88 18.29 6.94
C VAL A 2 -0.70 17.56 6.37
N GLU A 3 -0.72 16.30 6.54
CA GLU A 3 0.30 15.57 6.00
C GLU A 3 -0.19 15.05 4.75
N GLY A 4 -0.47 15.19 3.87
CA GLY A 4 -0.84 14.60 2.66
C GLY A 4 -1.54 13.27 2.81
N LEU A 5 -1.75 12.58 1.73
CA LEU A 5 -2.46 11.32 1.75
C LEU A 5 -1.57 10.22 2.31
N THR A 6 -2.18 9.32 3.04
CA THR A 6 -1.53 8.11 3.50
C THR A 6 -2.25 6.94 2.89
N ASN A 7 -1.71 5.75 3.10
CA ASN A 7 -2.36 4.55 2.61
C ASN A 7 -2.53 3.55 3.74
N SER A 8 -3.38 2.58 3.53
CA SER A 8 -3.68 1.53 4.50
C SER A 8 -3.09 0.19 4.08
N ILE A 9 -2.03 0.20 3.32
CA ILE A 9 -1.44 -1.05 2.82
C ILE A 9 -1.02 -1.93 4.00
N ASN A 10 -0.37 -1.33 5.00
CA ASN A 10 0.09 -2.11 6.14
C ASN A 10 -1.07 -2.78 6.87
N LYS A 11 -2.15 -2.05 7.06
CA LYS A 11 -3.32 -2.59 7.73
C LYS A 11 -3.86 -3.80 6.98
N VAL A 12 -3.96 -3.70 5.66
CA VAL A 12 -4.48 -4.79 4.86
C VAL A 12 -3.54 -5.98 4.89
N LEU A 13 -2.24 -5.74 4.83
CA LEU A 13 -1.27 -6.82 4.91
C LEU A 13 -1.42 -7.58 6.22
N ILE A 14 -1.55 -6.84 7.31
CA ILE A 14 -1.70 -7.46 8.62
C ILE A 14 -3.00 -8.25 8.70
N GLU A 15 -4.09 -7.66 8.23
CA GLU A 15 -5.39 -8.32 8.28
C GLU A 15 -5.40 -9.59 7.47
N LYS A 16 -4.70 -9.62 6.36
CA LYS A 16 -4.69 -10.79 5.50
C LYS A 16 -3.53 -11.73 5.80
N GLY A 17 -2.66 -11.37 6.73
CA GLY A 17 -1.51 -12.21 7.04
C GLY A 17 -0.50 -12.31 5.93
N ILE A 18 -0.34 -11.25 5.14
CA ILE A 18 0.55 -11.23 3.99
C ILE A 18 1.80 -10.46 4.36
N LYS A 19 2.95 -11.00 3.98
CA LYS A 19 4.23 -10.38 4.27
C LYS A 19 4.62 -9.40 3.18
N GLN A 20 5.34 -8.36 3.57
CA GLN A 20 5.80 -7.35 2.61
C GLN A 20 6.67 -7.95 1.52
N ILE A 21 7.49 -8.95 1.87
CA ILE A 21 8.36 -9.55 0.86
C ILE A 21 7.54 -10.21 -0.23
N TRP A 22 6.42 -10.84 0.13
CA TRP A 22 5.53 -11.43 -0.85
C TRP A 22 4.98 -10.35 -1.80
N LEU A 23 4.58 -9.24 -1.22
CA LEU A 23 4.05 -8.15 -2.04
C LEU A 23 5.12 -7.59 -2.95
N ALA A 24 6.33 -7.40 -2.45
CA ALA A 24 7.43 -6.90 -3.28
C ALA A 24 7.68 -7.82 -4.46
N GLU A 25 7.68 -9.11 -4.24
CA GLU A 25 7.87 -10.07 -5.32
C GLU A 25 6.73 -10.02 -6.31
N LYS A 26 5.51 -9.89 -5.81
CA LYS A 26 4.34 -9.83 -6.67
C LYS A 26 4.39 -8.60 -7.56
N LEU A 27 4.87 -7.48 -7.04
CA LEU A 27 4.95 -6.25 -7.79
C LEU A 27 6.20 -6.15 -8.65
N GLY A 28 7.15 -7.05 -8.46
CA GLY A 28 8.42 -6.97 -9.17
C GLY A 28 9.24 -5.77 -8.75
N LYS A 29 9.14 -5.36 -7.48
CA LYS A 29 9.84 -4.20 -6.97
C LYS A 29 10.69 -4.59 -5.79
N ARG A 30 11.67 -3.73 -5.47
CA ARG A 30 12.53 -3.99 -4.33
C ARG A 30 11.76 -3.88 -3.03
N PHE A 31 12.15 -4.70 -2.08
CA PHE A 31 11.52 -4.66 -0.76
C PHE A 31 11.59 -3.27 -0.15
N THR A 32 12.73 -2.57 -0.30
CA THR A 32 12.87 -1.25 0.31
C THR A 32 11.87 -0.25 -0.24
N ILE A 33 11.55 -0.36 -1.52
CA ILE A 33 10.55 0.52 -2.13
C ILE A 33 9.17 0.21 -1.56
N VAL A 34 8.81 -1.06 -1.51
CA VAL A 34 7.50 -1.45 -0.99
C VAL A 34 7.40 -1.08 0.48
N ASN A 35 8.47 -1.26 1.24
CA ASN A 35 8.49 -0.88 2.64
C ASN A 35 8.24 0.61 2.82
N SER A 36 8.78 1.44 1.92
CA SER A 36 8.54 2.88 2.02
C SER A 36 7.07 3.22 1.80
N TYR A 37 6.38 2.48 0.94
CA TYR A 37 4.94 2.66 0.75
C TYR A 37 4.17 2.22 2.00
N VAL A 38 4.54 1.07 2.54
CA VAL A 38 3.85 0.51 3.69
C VAL A 38 4.00 1.44 4.90
N ARG A 39 5.16 2.08 5.04
CA ARG A 39 5.41 2.97 6.16
C ARG A 39 4.99 4.40 5.88
N ASN A 40 4.35 4.64 4.75
CA ASN A 40 3.85 5.96 4.37
C ASN A 40 4.95 7.02 4.25
N ARG A 41 6.17 6.60 3.97
CA ARG A 41 7.23 7.53 3.67
C ARG A 41 7.15 8.01 2.24
N ARG A 42 6.54 7.21 1.39
CA ARG A 42 6.38 7.50 -0.02
C ARG A 42 5.06 6.91 -0.44
N GLN A 43 4.37 7.55 -1.35
CA GLN A 43 3.11 7.01 -1.84
C GLN A 43 3.30 6.42 -3.22
N PRO A 44 2.69 5.28 -3.51
CA PRO A 44 2.71 4.75 -4.87
C PRO A 44 1.87 5.62 -5.77
N SER A 45 2.15 5.54 -7.07
CA SER A 45 1.28 6.19 -8.04
C SER A 45 -0.11 5.56 -7.94
N LEU A 46 -1.10 6.28 -8.46
CA LEU A 46 -2.46 5.76 -8.45
C LEU A 46 -2.56 4.45 -9.22
N GLU A 47 -1.86 4.38 -10.34
CA GLU A 47 -1.85 3.16 -11.14
C GLU A 47 -1.26 1.99 -10.35
N LEU A 48 -0.16 2.24 -9.66
CA LEU A 48 0.46 1.20 -8.85
C LEU A 48 -0.43 0.83 -7.68
N LEU A 49 -1.12 1.80 -7.10
CA LEU A 49 -2.01 1.52 -6.00
C LEU A 49 -3.14 0.59 -6.44
N PHE A 50 -3.68 0.81 -7.64
CA PHE A 50 -4.69 -0.09 -8.19
C PHE A 50 -4.14 -1.51 -8.35
N TYR A 51 -2.90 -1.62 -8.81
CA TYR A 51 -2.29 -2.92 -8.98
C TYR A 51 -2.06 -3.61 -7.63
N ILE A 52 -1.65 -2.84 -6.62
CA ILE A 52 -1.50 -3.38 -5.28
C ILE A 52 -2.85 -3.89 -4.76
N ALA A 53 -3.90 -3.10 -4.96
CA ALA A 53 -5.23 -3.51 -4.51
C ALA A 53 -5.65 -4.81 -5.19
N GLN A 54 -5.40 -4.92 -6.47
CA GLN A 54 -5.72 -6.13 -7.20
C GLN A 54 -4.92 -7.32 -6.67
N SER A 55 -3.65 -7.10 -6.38
CA SER A 55 -2.80 -8.16 -5.86
C SER A 55 -3.25 -8.63 -4.49
N LEU A 56 -3.79 -7.73 -3.69
CA LEU A 56 -4.27 -8.04 -2.35
C LEU A 56 -5.75 -8.42 -2.34
N GLN A 57 -6.40 -8.35 -3.48
CA GLN A 57 -7.82 -8.70 -3.64
C GLN A 57 -8.71 -7.81 -2.76
N VAL A 58 -8.45 -6.53 -2.79
CA VAL A 58 -9.27 -5.54 -2.10
C VAL A 58 -9.58 -4.42 -3.08
N ASN A 59 -10.53 -3.57 -2.74
CA ASN A 59 -10.80 -2.39 -3.54
C ASN A 59 -9.72 -1.36 -3.28
N SER A 60 -9.40 -0.58 -4.32
CA SER A 60 -8.39 0.46 -4.15
C SER A 60 -8.80 1.45 -3.07
N LYS A 61 -10.09 1.65 -2.87
CA LYS A 61 -10.56 2.55 -1.80
C LYS A 61 -10.13 2.07 -0.44
N ASP A 62 -9.98 0.77 -0.27
CA ASP A 62 -9.58 0.21 1.02
C ASP A 62 -8.13 0.53 1.33
N LEU A 63 -7.35 0.90 0.33
CA LEU A 63 -5.94 1.24 0.53
C LEU A 63 -5.71 2.75 0.62
N MET A 64 -6.71 3.54 0.30
CA MET A 64 -6.55 4.99 0.25
C MET A 64 -7.10 5.59 1.52
N ASN A 65 -6.33 6.45 2.15
CA ASN A 65 -6.79 7.20 3.30
C ASN A 65 -6.87 8.66 2.93
N SER A 66 -7.88 9.31 3.46
CA SER A 66 -8.02 10.74 3.30
C SER A 66 -7.74 11.41 4.63
N PRO A 67 -7.11 12.57 4.64
CA PRO A 67 -6.88 13.27 5.90
C PRO A 67 -8.17 13.60 6.64
N ASN A 68 -9.29 13.60 5.94
CA ASN A 68 -10.56 13.93 6.55
C ASN A 68 -11.34 12.73 7.03
N GLU A 69 -10.81 11.57 6.89
CA GLU A 69 -11.53 10.36 7.32
C GLU A 69 -11.39 10.07 8.79
#